data_f2de026f4be78a692c70d3bd7bec839c
#
_entry.id   f2de026f4be78a692c70d3bd7bec839c
#
_cell.length_a   1.000
_cell.length_b   1.000
_cell.length_c   1.000
_cell.angle_alpha   90.00
_cell.angle_beta   90.00
_cell.angle_gamma   90.00
#
_symmetry.space_group_name_H-M   'P 1'
#
loop_
_entity.id
_entity.type
_entity.pdbx_description
1 polymer ?
#
loop_
_entity_poly.entity_id
_entity_poly.type
_entity_poly.pdbx_seq_one_letter_code
_entity_poly.pdbx_strand_id
1 'polypeptide(L)'
;MLMGLLMAAPAGLSAGETSGLPLPRFVSLRSDEVNLRAGPGVRYPIDWIYARKDLPVEVIAEFEAWRKIRDWQGTEGWVHQSMLSGRRMMVVMGSPRSLRQSDADSADPLAVVEAGVLGRILQCPRNRDFCRIEVNQNQGWMRRDEIWGVYKGEWIE
;
A
#
# COMPACT_ATOMS: atom_id res chain seq x y z
N MET A 1 -18.86 22.99 -55.78
CA MET A 1 -17.69 22.14 -55.51
C MET A 1 -17.32 22.37 -54.06
N LEU A 2 -17.91 21.56 -53.15
CA LEU A 2 -17.61 21.65 -51.70
C LEU A 2 -16.51 20.63 -51.35
N MET A 3 -15.40 21.16 -50.93
CA MET A 3 -14.26 20.37 -50.50
C MET A 3 -14.44 20.06 -49.01
N GLY A 4 -14.82 18.81 -48.68
CA GLY A 4 -14.96 18.34 -47.31
C GLY A 4 -13.60 18.10 -46.67
N LEU A 5 -13.31 18.82 -45.61
CA LEU A 5 -12.14 18.60 -44.78
C LEU A 5 -12.40 17.39 -43.86
N LEU A 6 -11.77 16.27 -44.17
CA LEU A 6 -11.72 15.15 -43.21
C LEU A 6 -10.78 15.53 -42.08
N MET A 7 -11.33 15.84 -40.89
CA MET A 7 -10.54 15.88 -39.67
C MET A 7 -10.24 14.45 -39.21
N ALA A 8 -8.99 14.05 -39.31
CA ALA A 8 -8.51 12.83 -38.67
C ALA A 8 -8.51 13.04 -37.15
N ALA A 9 -9.32 12.28 -36.45
CA ALA A 9 -9.25 12.21 -35.02
C ALA A 9 -7.88 11.66 -34.59
N PRO A 10 -7.22 12.23 -33.56
CA PRO A 10 -6.00 11.65 -33.03
C PRO A 10 -6.29 10.25 -32.51
N ALA A 11 -5.53 9.26 -32.96
CA ALA A 11 -5.56 7.92 -32.41
C ALA A 11 -5.23 8.07 -30.93
N GLY A 12 -6.20 7.83 -30.06
CA GLY A 12 -6.00 7.78 -28.62
C GLY A 12 -4.92 6.73 -28.34
N LEU A 13 -3.83 7.16 -27.74
CA LEU A 13 -2.89 6.25 -27.13
C LEU A 13 -3.71 5.36 -26.19
N SER A 14 -3.82 4.08 -26.53
CA SER A 14 -4.39 3.07 -25.65
C SER A 14 -3.56 3.10 -24.39
N ALA A 15 -4.07 3.74 -23.34
CA ALA A 15 -3.50 3.60 -22.01
C ALA A 15 -3.51 2.11 -21.71
N GLY A 16 -2.32 1.49 -21.53
CA GLY A 16 -2.18 0.10 -21.17
C GLY A 16 -3.08 -0.25 -19.99
N GLU A 17 -3.35 -1.53 -19.79
CA GLU A 17 -4.27 -2.03 -18.77
C GLU A 17 -3.96 -1.44 -17.39
N THR A 18 -4.74 -0.46 -16.97
CA THR A 18 -4.74 0.06 -15.60
C THR A 18 -5.75 -0.74 -14.78
N SER A 19 -5.54 -0.81 -13.47
CA SER A 19 -6.44 -1.54 -12.59
C SER A 19 -7.83 -0.92 -12.47
N GLY A 20 -7.98 0.36 -12.82
CA GLY A 20 -9.20 1.14 -12.54
C GLY A 20 -9.39 1.47 -11.07
N LEU A 21 -8.45 1.09 -10.21
CA LEU A 21 -8.50 1.36 -8.78
C LEU A 21 -7.93 2.76 -8.46
N PRO A 22 -8.32 3.36 -7.33
CA PRO A 22 -7.82 4.66 -6.92
C PRO A 22 -6.29 4.69 -6.78
N LEU A 23 -5.69 5.84 -7.07
CA LEU A 23 -4.30 6.15 -6.82
C LEU A 23 -4.21 7.42 -5.96
N PRO A 24 -3.38 7.45 -4.91
CA PRO A 24 -2.63 6.32 -4.37
C PRO A 24 -3.51 5.31 -3.62
N ARG A 25 -2.99 4.11 -3.42
CA ARG A 25 -3.65 3.10 -2.59
C ARG A 25 -2.64 2.21 -1.92
N PHE A 26 -2.99 1.64 -0.78
CA PHE A 26 -2.17 0.67 -0.09
C PHE A 26 -2.48 -0.77 -0.54
N VAL A 27 -1.41 -1.51 -0.73
CA VAL A 27 -1.39 -2.95 -1.00
C VAL A 27 -0.26 -3.58 -0.20
N SER A 28 -0.02 -4.86 -0.35
CA SER A 28 1.11 -5.53 0.31
C SER A 28 1.88 -6.43 -0.66
N LEU A 29 3.12 -6.73 -0.33
CA LEU A 29 3.94 -7.65 -1.11
C LEU A 29 3.46 -9.09 -0.92
N ARG A 30 3.32 -9.81 -2.02
CA ARG A 30 2.79 -11.18 -2.01
C ARG A 30 3.84 -12.23 -1.66
N SER A 31 5.12 -11.93 -1.85
CA SER A 31 6.22 -12.88 -1.79
C SER A 31 7.34 -12.41 -0.87
N ASP A 32 8.15 -13.35 -0.40
CA ASP A 32 9.38 -13.09 0.35
C ASP A 32 10.51 -12.55 -0.52
N GLU A 33 10.35 -12.55 -1.84
CA GLU A 33 11.32 -11.99 -2.78
C GLU A 33 10.58 -11.21 -3.86
N VAL A 34 10.75 -9.89 -3.87
CA VAL A 34 10.13 -8.99 -4.83
C VAL A 34 11.18 -8.03 -5.39
N ASN A 35 11.38 -8.06 -6.69
CA ASN A 35 12.30 -7.16 -7.39
C ASN A 35 11.66 -5.80 -7.61
N LEU A 36 12.32 -4.76 -7.11
CA LEU A 36 12.00 -3.37 -7.39
C LEU A 36 12.91 -2.89 -8.53
N ARG A 37 12.32 -2.44 -9.62
CA ARG A 37 13.06 -2.01 -10.81
C ARG A 37 13.01 -0.50 -11.00
N ALA A 38 13.99 0.01 -11.73
CA ALA A 38 14.08 1.44 -12.04
C ALA A 38 12.98 1.93 -13.00
N GLY A 39 12.33 1.03 -13.72
CA GLY A 39 11.27 1.36 -14.67
C GLY A 39 10.28 0.21 -14.87
N PRO A 40 9.19 0.47 -15.60
CA PRO A 40 8.09 -0.47 -15.75
C PRO A 40 8.38 -1.54 -16.81
N GLY A 41 9.23 -2.49 -16.49
CA GLY A 41 9.57 -3.59 -17.37
C GLY A 41 10.77 -4.40 -16.91
N VAL A 42 10.87 -5.64 -17.40
CA VAL A 42 11.98 -6.55 -17.06
C VAL A 42 13.33 -6.11 -17.65
N ARG A 43 13.31 -5.22 -18.65
CA ARG A 43 14.50 -4.62 -19.24
C ARG A 43 15.17 -3.59 -18.33
N TYR A 44 14.44 -3.05 -17.36
CA TYR A 44 14.99 -2.09 -16.41
C TYR A 44 15.77 -2.80 -15.30
N PRO A 45 16.86 -2.22 -14.83
CA PRO A 45 17.66 -2.84 -13.79
C PRO A 45 16.89 -2.97 -12.48
N ILE A 46 17.27 -3.98 -11.70
CA ILE A 46 16.78 -4.18 -10.34
C ILE A 46 17.57 -3.24 -9.42
N ASP A 47 16.87 -2.32 -8.76
CA ASP A 47 17.47 -1.38 -7.80
C ASP A 47 17.47 -1.92 -6.39
N TRP A 48 16.49 -2.77 -6.07
CA TRP A 48 16.28 -3.30 -4.73
C TRP A 48 15.55 -4.64 -4.79
N ILE A 49 15.83 -5.51 -3.82
CA ILE A 49 15.10 -6.77 -3.64
C ILE A 49 14.48 -6.75 -2.25
N TYR A 50 13.17 -6.75 -2.19
CA TYR A 50 12.44 -6.91 -0.93
C TYR A 50 12.45 -8.38 -0.52
N ALA A 51 12.77 -8.64 0.74
CA ALA A 51 12.82 -9.99 1.31
C ALA A 51 11.75 -10.18 2.41
N ARG A 52 10.67 -9.42 2.37
CA ARG A 52 9.68 -9.40 3.44
C ARG A 52 8.26 -9.47 2.88
N LYS A 53 7.69 -10.67 2.89
CA LYS A 53 6.28 -10.88 2.56
C LYS A 53 5.38 -10.05 3.46
N ASP A 54 4.24 -9.64 2.93
CA ASP A 54 3.23 -8.82 3.61
C ASP A 54 3.66 -7.38 3.93
N LEU A 55 4.84 -6.94 3.50
CA LEU A 55 5.24 -5.54 3.65
C LEU A 55 4.22 -4.63 2.96
N PRO A 56 3.62 -3.65 3.67
CA PRO A 56 2.75 -2.68 3.03
C PRO A 56 3.55 -1.77 2.10
N VAL A 57 2.97 -1.47 0.95
CA VAL A 57 3.50 -0.52 -0.02
C VAL A 57 2.35 0.32 -0.59
N GLU A 58 2.66 1.53 -1.00
CA GLU A 58 1.70 2.42 -1.61
C GLU A 58 1.88 2.41 -3.13
N VAL A 59 0.84 2.07 -3.88
CA VAL A 59 0.84 2.19 -5.34
C VAL A 59 0.57 3.64 -5.70
N ILE A 60 1.52 4.28 -6.38
CA ILE A 60 1.46 5.70 -6.73
C ILE A 60 1.31 5.95 -8.23
N ALA A 61 1.58 4.97 -9.07
CA ALA A 61 1.37 5.02 -10.52
C ALA A 61 1.22 3.62 -11.10
N GLU A 62 0.66 3.55 -12.29
CA GLU A 62 0.47 2.32 -13.04
C GLU A 62 0.91 2.49 -14.49
N PHE A 63 1.53 1.47 -15.04
CA PHE A 63 1.87 1.36 -16.45
C PHE A 63 1.74 -0.10 -16.90
N GLU A 64 0.74 -0.41 -17.73
CA GLU A 64 0.43 -1.79 -18.14
C GLU A 64 0.33 -2.74 -16.94
N ALA A 65 1.10 -3.81 -16.91
CA ALA A 65 1.16 -4.78 -15.80
C ALA A 65 2.05 -4.33 -14.64
N TRP A 66 2.62 -3.13 -14.71
CA TRP A 66 3.57 -2.62 -13.73
C TRP A 66 2.93 -1.59 -12.80
N ARG A 67 3.39 -1.59 -11.57
CA ARG A 67 2.94 -0.66 -10.51
C ARG A 67 4.15 0.04 -9.94
N LYS A 68 4.11 1.38 -9.93
CA LYS A 68 5.10 2.15 -9.18
C LYS A 68 4.67 2.17 -7.73
N ILE A 69 5.57 1.71 -6.87
CA ILE A 69 5.30 1.63 -5.43
C ILE A 69 6.25 2.55 -4.65
N ARG A 70 5.81 2.91 -3.46
CA ARG A 70 6.62 3.59 -2.45
C ARG A 70 6.48 2.83 -1.14
N ASP A 71 7.60 2.55 -0.48
CA ASP A 71 7.60 1.90 0.82
C ASP A 71 7.57 2.93 1.97
N TRP A 72 7.47 2.41 3.19
CA TRP A 72 7.39 3.24 4.40
C TRP A 72 8.65 4.05 4.70
N GLN A 73 9.77 3.74 4.07
CA GLN A 73 11.04 4.47 4.17
C GLN A 73 11.22 5.48 3.03
N GLY A 74 10.25 5.56 2.10
CA GLY A 74 10.27 6.48 0.99
C GLY A 74 10.95 5.95 -0.28
N THR A 75 11.40 4.71 -0.30
CA THR A 75 11.97 4.08 -1.49
C THR A 75 10.89 3.87 -2.55
N GLU A 76 11.15 4.29 -3.77
CA GLU A 76 10.23 4.17 -4.90
C GLU A 76 10.82 3.33 -6.04
N GLY A 77 9.97 2.64 -6.77
CA GLY A 77 10.32 1.90 -7.97
C GLY A 77 9.15 1.08 -8.49
N TRP A 78 9.42 0.23 -9.47
CA TRP A 78 8.42 -0.51 -10.20
C TRP A 78 8.47 -2.01 -9.88
N VAL A 79 7.29 -2.56 -9.62
CA VAL A 79 7.10 -4.00 -9.41
C VAL A 79 6.02 -4.51 -10.36
N HIS A 80 6.10 -5.79 -10.71
CA HIS A 80 5.03 -6.42 -11.50
C HIS A 80 3.79 -6.60 -10.62
N GLN A 81 2.61 -6.37 -11.18
CA GLN A 81 1.33 -6.47 -10.45
C GLN A 81 1.11 -7.82 -9.76
N SER A 82 1.67 -8.92 -10.32
CA SER A 82 1.56 -10.25 -9.74
C SER A 82 2.26 -10.40 -8.39
N MET A 83 3.16 -9.47 -8.06
CA MET A 83 3.90 -9.44 -6.79
C MET A 83 3.13 -8.70 -5.68
N LEU A 84 1.95 -8.19 -5.98
CA LEU A 84 1.12 -7.42 -5.06
C LEU A 84 -0.14 -8.18 -4.66
N SER A 85 -0.58 -7.94 -3.43
CA SER A 85 -1.80 -8.47 -2.85
C SER A 85 -2.65 -7.33 -2.31
N GLY A 86 -3.99 -7.47 -2.40
CA GLY A 86 -4.91 -6.52 -1.78
C GLY A 86 -5.01 -6.64 -0.26
N ARG A 87 -4.28 -7.55 0.35
CA ARG A 87 -4.26 -7.73 1.79
C ARG A 87 -3.72 -6.48 2.48
N ARG A 88 -4.50 -5.94 3.40
CA ARG A 88 -4.15 -4.69 4.07
C ARG A 88 -3.26 -4.97 5.28
N MET A 89 -2.04 -4.47 5.18
CA MET A 89 -1.00 -4.63 6.19
C MET A 89 -0.58 -3.26 6.71
N MET A 90 0.09 -3.23 7.85
CA MET A 90 0.68 -2.03 8.42
C MET A 90 2.08 -2.29 8.95
N VAL A 91 2.84 -1.24 9.10
CA VAL A 91 4.12 -1.24 9.81
C VAL A 91 4.07 -0.19 10.94
N VAL A 92 4.58 -0.55 12.11
CA VAL A 92 4.66 0.36 13.25
C VAL A 92 5.72 1.43 13.01
N MET A 93 5.35 2.69 13.23
CA MET A 93 6.18 3.85 12.90
C MET A 93 6.86 4.46 14.12
N GLY A 94 8.11 4.86 13.91
CA GLY A 94 8.86 5.76 14.77
C GLY A 94 9.39 5.13 16.05
N SER A 95 8.53 4.83 16.97
CA SER A 95 8.86 4.29 18.31
C SER A 95 7.97 3.12 18.68
N PRO A 96 8.27 2.36 19.74
CA PRO A 96 7.36 1.35 20.24
C PRO A 96 5.98 1.91 20.52
N ARG A 97 4.94 1.16 20.18
CA ARG A 97 3.54 1.58 20.33
C ARG A 97 2.74 0.54 21.09
N SER A 98 1.75 1.01 21.84
CA SER A 98 0.85 0.12 22.58
C SER A 98 -0.22 -0.47 21.66
N LEU A 99 -0.38 -1.78 21.74
CA LEU A 99 -1.56 -2.47 21.23
C LEU A 99 -2.59 -2.47 22.36
N ARG A 100 -3.71 -1.76 22.18
CA ARG A 100 -4.67 -1.49 23.25
C ARG A 100 -5.86 -2.42 23.21
N GLN A 101 -6.53 -2.60 24.34
CA GLN A 101 -7.75 -3.43 24.45
C GLN A 101 -8.94 -2.82 23.71
N SER A 102 -9.02 -1.49 23.60
CA SER A 102 -10.08 -0.78 22.94
C SER A 102 -9.56 0.46 22.18
N ASP A 103 -10.43 1.08 21.41
CA ASP A 103 -10.14 2.25 20.58
C ASP A 103 -10.15 3.56 21.39
N ALA A 104 -9.42 3.58 22.47
CA ALA A 104 -9.26 4.75 23.33
C ALA A 104 -7.81 4.89 23.82
N ASP A 105 -7.32 6.13 23.93
CA ASP A 105 -5.96 6.40 24.43
C ASP A 105 -5.76 5.91 25.87
N SER A 106 -6.83 5.94 26.66
CA SER A 106 -6.83 5.48 28.05
C SER A 106 -7.00 3.98 28.22
N ALA A 107 -7.21 3.23 27.12
CA ALA A 107 -7.39 1.79 27.19
C ALA A 107 -6.12 1.09 27.65
N ASP A 108 -6.28 0.01 28.40
CA ASP A 108 -5.16 -0.79 28.89
C ASP A 108 -4.38 -1.40 27.72
N PRO A 109 -3.03 -1.37 27.77
CA PRO A 109 -2.22 -2.02 26.77
C PRO A 109 -2.24 -3.54 26.92
N LEU A 110 -2.41 -4.25 25.82
CA LEU A 110 -2.24 -5.71 25.74
C LEU A 110 -0.79 -6.08 25.52
N ALA A 111 -0.07 -5.27 24.75
CA ALA A 111 1.31 -5.48 24.38
C ALA A 111 1.94 -4.17 23.91
N VAL A 112 3.27 -4.14 23.91
CA VAL A 112 4.05 -3.10 23.24
C VAL A 112 4.64 -3.68 21.96
N VAL A 113 4.48 -2.98 20.85
CA VAL A 113 4.95 -3.40 19.52
C VAL A 113 6.06 -2.48 19.08
N GLU A 114 7.21 -3.05 18.74
CA GLU A 114 8.38 -2.31 18.32
C GLU A 114 8.17 -1.66 16.95
N ALA A 115 8.88 -0.56 16.70
CA ALA A 115 8.92 0.09 15.40
C ALA A 115 9.42 -0.89 14.32
N GLY A 116 8.82 -0.82 13.13
CA GLY A 116 9.18 -1.69 12.00
C GLY A 116 8.49 -3.06 12.02
N VAL A 117 7.74 -3.40 13.06
CA VAL A 117 6.97 -4.65 13.12
C VAL A 117 5.76 -4.55 12.19
N LEU A 118 5.50 -5.64 11.46
CA LEU A 118 4.33 -5.76 10.58
C LEU A 118 3.12 -6.30 11.35
N GLY A 119 1.96 -5.83 10.97
CA GLY A 119 0.69 -6.36 11.42
C GLY A 119 -0.35 -6.31 10.31
N ARG A 120 -1.44 -7.02 10.53
CA ARG A 120 -2.58 -7.01 9.62
C ARG A 120 -3.62 -6.00 10.11
N ILE A 121 -4.13 -5.19 9.20
CA ILE A 121 -5.26 -4.31 9.48
C ILE A 121 -6.54 -5.14 9.34
N LEU A 122 -7.28 -5.28 10.43
CA LEU A 122 -8.54 -6.01 10.45
C LEU A 122 -9.72 -5.09 10.18
N GLN A 123 -9.70 -3.88 10.76
CA GLN A 123 -10.80 -2.94 10.70
C GLN A 123 -10.29 -1.54 11.00
N CYS A 124 -10.80 -0.55 10.27
CA CYS A 124 -10.61 0.87 10.58
C CYS A 124 -11.98 1.54 10.54
N PRO A 125 -12.68 1.68 11.66
CA PRO A 125 -14.05 2.22 11.69
C PRO A 125 -14.10 3.68 11.23
N ARG A 126 -15.23 4.06 10.66
CA ARG A 126 -15.48 5.46 10.27
C ARG A 126 -15.46 6.37 11.50
N ASN A 127 -14.94 7.57 11.31
CA ASN A 127 -14.90 8.61 12.34
C ASN A 127 -14.16 8.21 13.63
N ARG A 128 -13.24 7.24 13.53
CA ARG A 128 -12.37 6.84 14.63
C ARG A 128 -10.91 6.98 14.22
N ASP A 129 -10.08 7.40 15.17
CA ASP A 129 -8.64 7.57 14.96
C ASP A 129 -7.85 6.27 15.17
N PHE A 130 -8.54 5.16 15.30
CA PHE A 130 -7.97 3.84 15.61
C PHE A 130 -8.30 2.82 14.54
N CYS A 131 -7.39 1.86 14.39
CA CYS A 131 -7.63 0.64 13.64
C CYS A 131 -7.45 -0.58 14.54
N ARG A 132 -8.24 -1.61 14.29
CA ARG A 132 -8.04 -2.92 14.90
C ARG A 132 -6.98 -3.67 14.12
N ILE A 133 -5.95 -4.10 14.84
CA ILE A 133 -4.72 -4.66 14.27
C ILE A 133 -4.47 -6.04 14.86
N GLU A 134 -3.93 -6.93 14.06
CA GLU A 134 -3.41 -8.22 14.50
C GLU A 134 -1.88 -8.25 14.32
N VAL A 135 -1.17 -8.50 15.41
CA VAL A 135 0.28 -8.69 15.43
C VAL A 135 0.58 -9.99 16.17
N ASN A 136 1.28 -10.93 15.51
CA ASN A 136 1.64 -12.22 16.12
C ASN A 136 0.45 -12.91 16.82
N GLN A 137 -0.71 -12.95 16.13
CA GLN A 137 -1.96 -13.55 16.64
C GLN A 137 -2.63 -12.80 17.81
N ASN A 138 -2.07 -11.67 18.23
CA ASN A 138 -2.69 -10.80 19.22
C ASN A 138 -3.48 -9.70 18.49
N GLN A 139 -4.72 -9.50 18.86
CA GLN A 139 -5.58 -8.47 18.30
C GLN A 139 -5.79 -7.34 19.30
N GLY A 140 -5.73 -6.12 18.80
CA GLY A 140 -5.94 -4.92 19.61
C GLY A 140 -6.04 -3.69 18.74
N TRP A 141 -5.97 -2.52 19.36
CA TRP A 141 -6.21 -1.25 18.72
C TRP A 141 -4.96 -0.36 18.76
N MET A 142 -4.64 0.23 17.61
CA MET A 142 -3.57 1.21 17.47
C MET A 142 -4.12 2.46 16.77
N ARG A 143 -3.54 3.63 17.08
CA ARG A 143 -3.90 4.86 16.39
C ARG A 143 -3.44 4.80 14.94
N ARG A 144 -4.22 5.42 14.06
CA ARG A 144 -3.86 5.53 12.62
C ARG A 144 -2.52 6.23 12.41
N ASP A 145 -2.18 7.23 13.23
CA ASP A 145 -0.93 7.97 13.15
C ASP A 145 0.30 7.25 13.75
N GLU A 146 0.09 6.11 14.36
CA GLU A 146 1.16 5.24 14.89
C GLU A 146 1.60 4.19 13.87
N ILE A 147 0.86 4.03 12.79
CA ILE A 147 1.07 2.98 11.78
C ILE A 147 1.14 3.57 10.38
N TRP A 148 1.84 2.86 9.48
CA TRP A 148 1.86 3.16 8.06
C TRP A 148 1.18 2.03 7.29
N GLY A 149 0.24 2.35 6.41
CA GLY A 149 -0.54 1.36 5.66
C GLY A 149 -2.03 1.72 5.55
N VAL A 150 -2.44 2.83 6.15
CA VAL A 150 -3.81 3.33 6.12
C VAL A 150 -3.81 4.85 5.96
N TYR A 151 -4.76 5.38 5.20
CA TYR A 151 -4.95 6.82 5.08
C TYR A 151 -5.77 7.38 6.22
N LYS A 152 -5.55 8.67 6.51
CA LYS A 152 -6.38 9.40 7.46
C LYS A 152 -7.85 9.33 7.00
N GLY A 153 -8.73 8.90 7.90
CA GLY A 153 -10.16 8.79 7.62
C GLY A 153 -10.56 7.61 6.72
N GLU A 154 -9.63 6.80 6.25
CA GLU A 154 -9.95 5.62 5.44
C GLU A 154 -10.77 4.62 6.25
N TRP A 155 -11.85 4.14 5.64
CA TRP A 155 -12.71 3.12 6.23
C TRP A 155 -12.33 1.73 5.72
N ILE A 156 -12.08 0.81 6.63
CA ILE A 156 -11.80 -0.61 6.35
C ILE A 156 -12.71 -1.45 7.25
N GLU A 157 -13.48 -2.33 6.62
CA GLU A 157 -14.31 -3.33 7.31
C GLU A 157 -13.57 -4.61 7.58
#